data_f875f30231aedae84ca2c59bf3015092
#
_entry.id   f875f30231aedae84ca2c59bf3015092
#
_cell.length_a   1.000
_cell.length_b   1.000
_cell.length_c   1.000
_cell.angle_alpha   90.00
_cell.angle_beta   90.00
_cell.angle_gamma   90.00
#
_symmetry.space_group_name_H-M   'P 1'
#
loop_
_entity.id
_entity.type
_entity.pdbx_description
1 polymer ?
#
loop_
_entity_poly.entity_id
_entity_poly.type
_entity_poly.pdbx_seq_one_letter_code
_entity_poly.pdbx_strand_id
1 'polypeptide(L)'
;PTFLWYDLETFGLNSHFDRIAQFAAIRTTLDFEPIGEELVYYCKPSSDYLPNVEACLVTGITPQECEEKGMIEEKFIKKINNEFSVPNTIVVGFNSIKFDDEFIRNALYRNLEDPYKREYSYGCSRWDVLPLIRATHDLRPEGITWPKRKDDGTFSFRLTELTEANKIEQIGAHDALV
;
A
#
# COMPACT_ATOMS: atom_id res chain seq x y z
N PRO A 1 9.41 4.04 -18.38
CA PRO A 1 8.82 3.43 -17.20
C PRO A 1 8.95 4.35 -15.98
N THR A 2 8.02 4.22 -15.03
CA THR A 2 8.00 4.94 -13.76
C THR A 2 7.66 3.98 -12.64
N PHE A 3 8.14 4.25 -11.44
CA PHE A 3 7.60 3.64 -10.24
C PHE A 3 6.36 4.39 -9.77
N LEU A 4 5.39 3.66 -9.24
CA LEU A 4 4.29 4.18 -8.44
C LEU A 4 4.32 3.47 -7.09
N TRP A 5 4.87 4.13 -6.10
CA TRP A 5 4.94 3.68 -4.72
C TRP A 5 3.58 3.90 -4.08
N TYR A 6 3.02 2.91 -3.45
CA TYR A 6 1.70 3.02 -2.85
C TYR A 6 1.58 2.24 -1.55
N ASP A 7 0.65 2.66 -0.75
CA ASP A 7 0.21 1.99 0.46
C ASP A 7 -1.29 2.16 0.67
N LEU A 8 -1.91 1.27 1.45
CA LEU A 8 -3.32 1.30 1.79
C LEU A 8 -3.51 1.35 3.30
N GLU A 9 -4.43 2.20 3.74
CA GLU A 9 -5.06 2.03 5.04
C GLU A 9 -6.44 1.39 4.86
N THR A 10 -6.76 0.40 5.71
CA THR A 10 -7.96 -0.41 5.56
C THR A 10 -8.79 -0.43 6.84
N PHE A 11 -10.09 -0.63 6.69
CA PHE A 11 -11.03 -0.76 7.80
C PHE A 11 -11.06 -2.15 8.46
N GLY A 12 -10.08 -3.01 8.14
CA GLY A 12 -9.92 -4.34 8.71
C GLY A 12 -8.84 -5.14 7.97
N LEU A 13 -8.65 -6.40 8.33
CA LEU A 13 -7.56 -7.24 7.82
C LEU A 13 -8.00 -8.26 6.77
N ASN A 14 -9.30 -8.44 6.56
CA ASN A 14 -9.83 -9.42 5.64
C ASN A 14 -10.21 -8.78 4.31
N SER A 15 -9.38 -8.93 3.30
CA SER A 15 -9.58 -8.33 1.97
C SER A 15 -10.88 -8.72 1.26
N HIS A 16 -11.52 -9.84 1.63
CA HIS A 16 -12.79 -10.26 1.05
C HIS A 16 -13.98 -9.50 1.63
N PHE A 17 -13.93 -9.14 2.91
CA PHE A 17 -15.04 -8.52 3.63
C PHE A 17 -14.77 -7.06 3.97
N ASP A 18 -13.55 -6.75 4.35
CA ASP A 18 -13.18 -5.40 4.73
C ASP A 18 -12.96 -4.48 3.52
N ARG A 19 -12.94 -3.18 3.78
CA ARG A 19 -12.86 -2.16 2.75
C ARG A 19 -11.60 -1.32 2.94
N ILE A 20 -11.15 -0.72 1.84
CA ILE A 20 -10.07 0.28 1.85
C ILE A 20 -10.63 1.58 2.46
N ALA A 21 -9.88 2.19 3.36
CA ALA A 21 -10.19 3.50 3.93
C ALA A 21 -9.47 4.62 3.17
N GLN A 22 -8.16 4.42 2.93
CA GLN A 22 -7.31 5.40 2.25
C GLN A 22 -6.37 4.68 1.28
N PHE A 23 -6.08 5.35 0.18
CA PHE A 23 -4.99 5.03 -0.74
C PHE A 23 -4.07 6.24 -0.80
N ALA A 24 -2.78 5.99 -0.67
CA ALA A 24 -1.77 7.00 -0.92
C ALA A 24 -0.71 6.48 -1.89
N ALA A 25 -0.20 7.35 -2.74
CA ALA A 25 0.86 6.99 -3.68
C ALA A 25 1.69 8.19 -4.10
N ILE A 26 2.95 7.90 -4.45
CA ILE A 26 3.85 8.84 -5.11
C ILE A 26 4.43 8.20 -6.37
N ARG A 27 4.47 8.95 -7.46
CA ARG A 27 5.11 8.51 -8.69
C ARG A 27 6.54 9.03 -8.77
N THR A 28 7.48 8.17 -9.20
CA THR A 28 8.87 8.59 -9.38
C THR A 28 9.42 8.13 -10.73
N THR A 29 10.53 8.75 -11.15
CA THR A 29 11.41 8.21 -12.19
C THR A 29 12.09 6.91 -11.71
N LEU A 30 12.87 6.26 -12.57
CA LEU A 30 13.70 5.12 -12.17
C LEU A 30 14.88 5.52 -11.26
N ASP A 31 15.22 6.80 -11.22
CA ASP A 31 16.23 7.38 -10.33
C ASP A 31 15.63 7.92 -9.01
N PHE A 32 14.38 7.54 -8.73
CA PHE A 32 13.60 7.90 -7.52
C PHE A 32 13.26 9.39 -7.38
N GLU A 33 13.35 10.17 -8.45
CA GLU A 33 12.92 11.57 -8.45
C GLU A 33 11.39 11.65 -8.56
N PRO A 34 10.69 12.38 -7.66
CA PRO A 34 9.24 12.53 -7.70
C PRO A 34 8.73 13.13 -9.00
N ILE A 35 7.59 12.64 -9.47
CA ILE A 35 6.88 13.12 -10.66
C ILE A 35 5.46 13.51 -10.27
N GLY A 36 5.11 14.78 -10.39
CA GLY A 36 3.79 15.28 -10.05
C GLY A 36 3.58 15.44 -8.56
N GLU A 37 2.32 15.42 -8.15
CA GLU A 37 1.91 15.57 -6.75
C GLU A 37 1.65 14.19 -6.13
N GLU A 38 1.73 14.13 -4.80
CA GLU A 38 1.30 12.98 -4.02
C GLU A 38 -0.19 12.73 -4.21
N LEU A 39 -0.57 11.47 -4.30
CA LEU A 39 -1.95 11.05 -4.47
C LEU A 39 -2.49 10.56 -3.13
N VAL A 40 -3.54 11.19 -2.64
CA VAL A 40 -4.28 10.73 -1.44
C VAL A 40 -5.75 10.68 -1.76
N TYR A 41 -6.33 9.49 -1.64
CA TYR A 41 -7.75 9.28 -1.88
C TYR A 41 -8.39 8.57 -0.69
N TYR A 42 -9.53 9.05 -0.23
CA TYR A 42 -10.34 8.40 0.80
C TYR A 42 -11.55 7.70 0.17
N CYS A 43 -11.89 6.54 0.72
CA CYS A 43 -13.05 5.76 0.30
C CYS A 43 -14.17 5.88 1.33
N LYS A 44 -15.37 6.28 0.90
CA LYS A 44 -16.55 6.26 1.76
C LYS A 44 -16.92 4.82 2.14
N PRO A 45 -17.17 4.51 3.42
CA PRO A 45 -17.76 3.24 3.79
C PRO A 45 -19.11 3.06 3.10
N SER A 46 -19.37 1.87 2.57
CA SER A 46 -20.69 1.56 2.01
C SER A 46 -21.71 1.38 3.14
N SER A 47 -22.99 1.65 2.87
CA SER A 47 -24.06 1.60 3.87
C SER A 47 -24.34 0.20 4.44
N ASP A 48 -23.84 -0.83 3.79
CA ASP A 48 -23.96 -2.25 4.16
C ASP A 48 -22.71 -2.80 4.87
N TYR A 49 -21.75 -1.93 5.19
CA TYR A 49 -20.48 -2.32 5.80
C TYR A 49 -20.21 -1.51 7.08
N LEU A 50 -19.83 -2.21 8.14
CA LEU A 50 -19.41 -1.60 9.40
C LEU A 50 -17.89 -1.71 9.55
N PRO A 51 -17.15 -0.58 9.54
CA PRO A 51 -15.70 -0.55 9.79
C PRO A 51 -15.31 -1.16 11.13
N ASN A 52 -14.18 -1.85 11.17
CA ASN A 52 -13.64 -2.41 12.41
C ASN A 52 -13.03 -1.29 13.26
N VAL A 53 -13.48 -1.20 14.51
CA VAL A 53 -13.04 -0.16 15.46
C VAL A 53 -11.53 -0.25 15.74
N GLU A 54 -11.00 -1.48 15.88
CA GLU A 54 -9.57 -1.68 16.14
C GLU A 54 -8.72 -1.17 14.95
N ALA A 55 -9.17 -1.43 13.72
CA ALA A 55 -8.50 -0.92 12.54
C ALA A 55 -8.50 0.62 12.51
N CYS A 56 -9.63 1.26 12.80
CA CYS A 56 -9.71 2.71 12.90
C CYS A 56 -8.80 3.31 13.98
N LEU A 57 -8.62 2.60 15.10
CA LEU A 57 -7.71 3.04 16.17
C LEU A 57 -6.24 2.89 15.79
N VAL A 58 -5.89 1.88 14.99
CA VAL A 58 -4.53 1.65 14.51
C VAL A 58 -4.15 2.65 13.43
N THR A 59 -5.02 2.83 12.42
CA THR A 59 -4.77 3.73 11.29
C THR A 59 -4.98 5.21 11.62
N GLY A 60 -5.76 5.49 12.67
CA GLY A 60 -6.19 6.85 13.00
C GLY A 60 -7.28 7.40 12.05
N ILE A 61 -7.69 6.64 11.04
CA ILE A 61 -8.70 7.06 10.06
C ILE A 61 -10.09 6.65 10.53
N THR A 62 -10.97 7.63 10.65
CA THR A 62 -12.35 7.39 11.10
C THR A 62 -13.31 7.24 9.92
N PRO A 63 -14.41 6.46 10.09
CA PRO A 63 -15.46 6.40 9.08
C PRO A 63 -16.06 7.76 8.74
N GLN A 64 -16.16 8.66 9.74
CA GLN A 64 -16.66 10.02 9.56
C GLN A 64 -15.76 10.85 8.66
N GLU A 65 -14.45 10.74 8.84
CA GLU A 65 -13.48 11.38 7.95
C GLU A 65 -13.61 10.89 6.52
N CYS A 66 -13.75 9.58 6.35
CA CYS A 66 -13.96 8.99 5.03
C CYS A 66 -15.31 9.39 4.40
N GLU A 67 -16.36 9.61 5.21
CA GLU A 67 -17.63 10.16 4.72
C GLU A 67 -17.47 11.60 4.21
N GLU A 68 -16.71 12.42 4.92
CA GLU A 68 -16.51 13.83 4.58
C GLU A 68 -15.57 14.01 3.37
N LYS A 69 -14.41 13.36 3.39
CA LYS A 69 -13.34 13.55 2.39
C LYS A 69 -13.41 12.57 1.22
N GLY A 70 -14.07 11.44 1.42
CA GLY A 70 -14.01 10.31 0.53
C GLY A 70 -15.00 10.35 -0.62
N MET A 71 -14.77 9.43 -1.55
CA MET A 71 -15.67 9.14 -2.67
C MET A 71 -16.18 7.69 -2.56
N ILE A 72 -17.29 7.39 -3.23
CA ILE A 72 -17.83 6.02 -3.29
C ILE A 72 -16.81 5.04 -3.89
N GLU A 73 -16.85 3.77 -3.46
CA GLU A 73 -15.85 2.75 -3.82
C GLU A 73 -15.67 2.62 -5.34
N GLU A 74 -16.73 2.69 -6.13
CA GLU A 74 -16.65 2.64 -7.59
C GLU A 74 -15.71 3.71 -8.17
N LYS A 75 -15.88 4.96 -7.75
CA LYS A 75 -15.04 6.08 -8.22
C LYS A 75 -13.62 5.99 -7.66
N PHE A 76 -13.50 5.58 -6.41
CA PHE A 76 -12.25 5.41 -5.71
C PHE A 76 -11.37 4.38 -6.41
N ILE A 77 -11.87 3.14 -6.60
CA ILE A 77 -11.09 2.09 -7.21
C ILE A 77 -10.79 2.34 -8.69
N LYS A 78 -11.68 3.03 -9.39
CA LYS A 78 -11.46 3.44 -10.77
C LYS A 78 -10.33 4.45 -10.91
N LYS A 79 -10.23 5.41 -9.98
CA LYS A 79 -9.08 6.33 -9.94
C LYS A 79 -7.77 5.59 -9.72
N ILE A 80 -7.72 4.70 -8.73
CA ILE A 80 -6.54 3.87 -8.45
C ILE A 80 -6.16 3.03 -9.67
N ASN A 81 -7.13 2.36 -10.29
CA ASN A 81 -6.89 1.53 -11.46
C ASN A 81 -6.34 2.34 -12.64
N ASN A 82 -6.78 3.59 -12.82
CA ASN A 82 -6.24 4.48 -13.84
C ASN A 82 -4.77 4.81 -13.59
N GLU A 83 -4.38 5.11 -12.34
CA GLU A 83 -2.99 5.36 -11.96
C GLU A 83 -2.10 4.13 -12.19
N PHE A 84 -2.58 2.95 -11.79
CA PHE A 84 -1.87 1.68 -11.98
C PHE A 84 -1.73 1.29 -13.44
N SER A 85 -2.66 1.72 -14.30
CA SER A 85 -2.74 1.39 -15.72
C SER A 85 -2.04 2.40 -16.63
N VAL A 86 -1.41 3.44 -16.09
CA VAL A 86 -0.56 4.33 -16.88
C VAL A 86 0.54 3.48 -17.54
N PRO A 87 0.73 3.55 -18.87
CA PRO A 87 1.68 2.67 -19.56
C PRO A 87 3.08 2.68 -18.98
N ASN A 88 3.69 1.48 -18.87
CA ASN A 88 5.01 1.24 -18.31
C ASN A 88 5.16 1.64 -16.82
N THR A 89 4.07 1.60 -16.05
CA THR A 89 4.12 1.77 -14.59
C THR A 89 4.55 0.47 -13.91
N ILE A 90 5.50 0.60 -13.00
CA ILE A 90 5.88 -0.43 -12.04
C ILE A 90 5.24 -0.04 -10.71
N VAL A 91 4.19 -0.74 -10.32
CA VAL A 91 3.50 -0.50 -9.04
C VAL A 91 4.28 -1.17 -7.92
N VAL A 92 4.65 -0.42 -6.89
CA VAL A 92 5.55 -0.88 -5.82
C VAL A 92 4.89 -0.67 -4.47
N GLY A 93 4.94 -1.70 -3.62
CA GLY A 93 4.53 -1.60 -2.23
C GLY A 93 5.37 -2.50 -1.32
N PHE A 94 5.16 -2.40 -0.03
CA PHE A 94 5.84 -3.21 0.97
C PHE A 94 4.89 -4.28 1.53
N ASN A 95 5.18 -5.56 1.31
CA ASN A 95 4.30 -6.70 1.60
C ASN A 95 2.96 -6.64 0.82
N SER A 96 2.94 -5.87 -0.25
CA SER A 96 1.75 -5.52 -1.00
C SER A 96 1.08 -6.71 -1.72
N ILE A 97 1.86 -7.67 -2.20
CA ILE A 97 1.30 -8.86 -2.89
C ILE A 97 0.35 -9.66 -1.99
N LYS A 98 0.62 -9.70 -0.69
CA LYS A 98 -0.16 -10.50 0.26
C LYS A 98 -1.27 -9.71 0.94
N PHE A 99 -1.23 -8.39 0.90
CA PHE A 99 -2.18 -7.53 1.59
C PHE A 99 -2.85 -6.53 0.64
N ASP A 100 -2.17 -5.49 0.24
CA ASP A 100 -2.73 -4.37 -0.52
C ASP A 100 -3.30 -4.81 -1.88
N ASP A 101 -2.56 -5.62 -2.61
CA ASP A 101 -3.01 -6.15 -3.91
C ASP A 101 -4.30 -6.96 -3.79
N GLU A 102 -4.48 -7.71 -2.71
CA GLU A 102 -5.71 -8.47 -2.48
C GLU A 102 -6.90 -7.54 -2.19
N PHE A 103 -6.70 -6.45 -1.43
CA PHE A 103 -7.74 -5.42 -1.24
C PHE A 103 -8.11 -4.76 -2.56
N ILE A 104 -7.12 -4.36 -3.36
CA ILE A 104 -7.35 -3.77 -4.69
C ILE A 104 -8.09 -4.74 -5.61
N ARG A 105 -7.68 -6.01 -5.68
CA ARG A 105 -8.32 -7.05 -6.51
C ARG A 105 -9.78 -7.26 -6.12
N ASN A 106 -10.05 -7.38 -4.81
CA ASN A 106 -11.41 -7.56 -4.33
C ASN A 106 -12.27 -6.32 -4.58
N ALA A 107 -11.73 -5.11 -4.44
CA ALA A 107 -12.44 -3.88 -4.76
C ALA A 107 -12.73 -3.76 -6.26
N LEU A 108 -11.78 -4.09 -7.14
CA LEU A 108 -12.00 -4.13 -8.59
C LEU A 108 -13.10 -5.14 -8.96
N TYR A 109 -13.01 -6.36 -8.42
CA TYR A 109 -14.01 -7.42 -8.66
C TYR A 109 -15.42 -7.00 -8.24
N ARG A 110 -15.58 -6.41 -7.05
CA ARG A 110 -16.88 -5.91 -6.57
C ARG A 110 -17.47 -4.82 -7.46
N ASN A 111 -16.62 -4.05 -8.12
CA ASN A 111 -17.01 -2.96 -9.01
C ASN A 111 -16.99 -3.36 -10.50
N LEU A 112 -16.98 -4.66 -10.80
CA LEU A 112 -17.07 -5.25 -12.15
C LEU A 112 -15.92 -4.84 -13.07
N GLU A 113 -14.77 -4.55 -12.51
CA GLU A 113 -13.51 -4.30 -13.22
C GLU A 113 -12.63 -5.56 -13.20
N ASP A 114 -11.74 -5.70 -14.19
CA ASP A 114 -10.80 -6.83 -14.23
C ASP A 114 -9.74 -6.69 -13.13
N PRO A 115 -9.67 -7.61 -12.14
CA PRO A 115 -8.77 -7.48 -10.99
C PRO A 115 -7.28 -7.68 -11.33
N TYR A 116 -6.95 -8.26 -12.48
CA TYR A 116 -5.57 -8.65 -12.82
C TYR A 116 -4.98 -7.86 -13.99
N LYS A 117 -5.80 -7.29 -14.87
CA LYS A 117 -5.36 -6.65 -16.11
C LYS A 117 -4.26 -5.60 -15.89
N ARG A 118 -4.35 -4.81 -14.83
CA ARG A 118 -3.36 -3.79 -14.45
C ARG A 118 -1.95 -4.32 -14.20
N GLU A 119 -1.82 -5.62 -13.89
CA GLU A 119 -0.56 -6.23 -13.46
C GLU A 119 0.36 -6.62 -14.63
N TYR A 120 -0.17 -6.66 -15.85
CA TYR A 120 0.57 -7.10 -17.03
C TYR A 120 0.27 -6.33 -18.31
N SER A 121 -0.82 -5.56 -18.36
CA SER A 121 -1.19 -4.82 -19.57
C SER A 121 -0.38 -3.54 -19.74
N TYR A 122 -0.23 -3.08 -20.97
CA TYR A 122 0.42 -1.82 -21.32
C TYR A 122 1.87 -1.68 -20.82
N GLY A 123 2.59 -2.78 -20.65
CA GLY A 123 3.94 -2.76 -20.07
C GLY A 123 3.98 -2.50 -18.56
N CYS A 124 2.82 -2.54 -17.90
CA CYS A 124 2.74 -2.41 -16.45
C CYS A 124 3.22 -3.68 -15.75
N SER A 125 3.68 -3.53 -14.54
CA SER A 125 4.07 -4.62 -13.65
C SER A 125 3.87 -4.21 -12.19
N ARG A 126 4.04 -5.17 -11.29
CA ARG A 126 4.01 -4.92 -9.85
C ARG A 126 5.25 -5.48 -9.17
N TRP A 127 5.66 -4.87 -8.09
CA TRP A 127 6.81 -5.27 -7.33
C TRP A 127 6.56 -5.13 -5.83
N ASP A 128 6.92 -6.16 -5.07
CA ASP A 128 6.85 -6.16 -3.60
C ASP A 128 8.25 -6.07 -3.03
N VAL A 129 8.50 -5.06 -2.21
CA VAL A 129 9.84 -4.79 -1.65
C VAL A 129 10.21 -5.78 -0.56
N LEU A 130 9.24 -6.37 0.17
CA LEU A 130 9.55 -7.29 1.28
C LEU A 130 10.31 -8.55 0.85
N PRO A 131 9.96 -9.27 -0.23
CA PRO A 131 10.78 -10.37 -0.75
C PRO A 131 12.19 -9.92 -1.17
N LEU A 132 12.32 -8.72 -1.74
CA LEU A 132 13.63 -8.16 -2.10
C LEU A 132 14.50 -7.93 -0.87
N ILE A 133 13.95 -7.32 0.19
CA ILE A 133 14.65 -7.09 1.46
C ILE A 133 15.13 -8.41 2.08
N ARG A 134 14.27 -9.45 2.08
CA ARG A 134 14.66 -10.79 2.55
C ARG A 134 15.79 -11.39 1.74
N ALA A 135 15.71 -11.30 0.41
CA ALA A 135 16.77 -11.77 -0.48
C ALA A 135 18.08 -10.99 -0.27
N THR A 136 18.00 -9.69 -0.02
CA THR A 136 19.16 -8.84 0.29
C THR A 136 19.82 -9.28 1.60
N HIS A 137 19.03 -9.56 2.65
CA HIS A 137 19.54 -10.07 3.90
C HIS A 137 20.33 -11.39 3.71
N ASP A 138 19.78 -12.30 2.91
CA ASP A 138 20.36 -13.65 2.77
C ASP A 138 21.57 -13.69 1.81
N LEU A 139 21.58 -12.82 0.81
CA LEU A 139 22.57 -12.85 -0.28
C LEU A 139 23.61 -11.73 -0.20
N ARG A 140 23.26 -10.57 0.32
CA ARG A 140 24.09 -9.36 0.41
C ARG A 140 23.74 -8.52 1.62
N PRO A 141 24.03 -9.00 2.85
CA PRO A 141 23.61 -8.34 4.09
C PRO A 141 24.39 -7.06 4.41
N GLU A 142 25.51 -6.81 3.74
CA GLU A 142 26.41 -5.70 4.05
C GLU A 142 25.76 -4.35 3.70
N GLY A 143 26.02 -3.35 4.53
CA GLY A 143 25.54 -1.98 4.33
C GLY A 143 24.16 -1.68 4.93
N ILE A 144 23.47 -2.70 5.46
CA ILE A 144 22.18 -2.56 6.14
C ILE A 144 22.30 -3.07 7.58
N THR A 145 21.78 -2.31 8.52
CA THR A 145 21.63 -2.75 9.90
C THR A 145 20.35 -3.56 10.05
N TRP A 146 20.48 -4.85 10.33
CA TRP A 146 19.36 -5.78 10.42
C TRP A 146 18.83 -5.86 11.85
N PRO A 147 17.59 -5.42 12.15
CA PRO A 147 17.02 -5.50 13.47
C PRO A 147 16.72 -6.95 13.87
N LYS A 148 16.93 -7.26 15.15
CA LYS A 148 16.59 -8.56 15.74
C LYS A 148 15.40 -8.42 16.68
N ARG A 149 14.49 -9.37 16.62
CA ARG A 149 13.38 -9.46 17.57
C ARG A 149 13.92 -9.73 18.98
N LYS A 150 13.29 -9.13 19.97
CA LYS A 150 13.72 -9.24 21.38
C LYS A 150 13.39 -10.59 22.00
N ASP A 151 12.37 -11.25 21.51
CA ASP A 151 11.81 -12.50 22.05
C ASP A 151 12.60 -13.74 21.65
N ASP A 152 13.00 -13.87 20.40
CA ASP A 152 13.62 -15.08 19.84
C ASP A 152 14.97 -14.83 19.14
N GLY A 153 15.40 -13.58 19.02
CA GLY A 153 16.64 -13.19 18.36
C GLY A 153 16.64 -13.36 16.83
N THR A 154 15.51 -13.73 16.23
CA THR A 154 15.37 -13.79 14.76
C THR A 154 15.37 -12.40 14.16
N PHE A 155 15.73 -12.29 12.87
CA PHE A 155 15.70 -11.01 12.19
C PHE A 155 14.27 -10.55 11.93
N SER A 156 14.03 -9.25 12.15
CA SER A 156 12.78 -8.61 11.80
C SER A 156 12.88 -7.94 10.43
N PHE A 157 11.83 -8.12 9.64
CA PHE A 157 11.68 -7.47 8.34
C PHE A 157 10.48 -6.49 8.33
N ARG A 158 10.06 -6.00 9.49
CA ARG A 158 9.05 -4.94 9.59
C ARG A 158 9.67 -3.63 9.12
N LEU A 159 8.95 -2.89 8.28
CA LEU A 159 9.46 -1.64 7.70
C LEU A 159 9.88 -0.65 8.79
N THR A 160 9.04 -0.45 9.80
CA THR A 160 9.31 0.46 10.94
C THR A 160 10.58 0.10 11.71
N GLU A 161 10.81 -1.19 11.96
CA GLU A 161 12.01 -1.65 12.66
C GLU A 161 13.27 -1.55 11.79
N LEU A 162 13.13 -1.76 10.47
CA LEU A 162 14.23 -1.59 9.50
C LEU A 162 14.63 -0.12 9.35
N THR A 163 13.66 0.78 9.22
CA THR A 163 13.92 2.22 9.10
C THR A 163 14.55 2.78 10.37
N GLU A 164 14.05 2.40 11.55
CA GLU A 164 14.62 2.79 12.85
C GLU A 164 16.08 2.31 13.00
N ALA A 165 16.35 1.03 12.71
CA ALA A 165 17.69 0.45 12.82
C ALA A 165 18.71 1.14 11.90
N ASN A 166 18.25 1.65 10.74
CA ASN A 166 19.08 2.34 9.75
C ASN A 166 18.99 3.87 9.84
N LYS A 167 18.36 4.41 10.90
CA LYS A 167 18.24 5.87 11.17
C LYS A 167 17.55 6.63 10.03
N ILE A 168 16.58 6.00 9.40
CA ILE A 168 15.70 6.62 8.43
C ILE A 168 14.50 7.14 9.21
N GLU A 169 14.29 8.46 9.19
CA GLU A 169 13.12 9.06 9.84
C GLU A 169 11.85 8.63 9.10
N GLN A 170 10.90 8.15 9.87
CA GLN A 170 9.57 7.82 9.40
C GLN A 170 8.58 8.68 10.21
N ILE A 171 8.00 9.69 9.57
CA ILE A 171 7.06 10.61 10.19
C ILE A 171 5.65 10.11 9.85
N GLY A 172 4.86 9.74 10.87
CA GLY A 172 3.48 9.27 10.64
C GLY A 172 3.37 7.84 10.15
N ALA A 173 4.01 6.88 10.83
CA ALA A 173 4.08 5.46 10.45
C ALA A 173 2.74 4.72 10.19
N HIS A 174 1.62 5.38 10.33
CA HIS A 174 0.26 4.92 10.01
C HIS A 174 -0.49 5.91 9.11
N ASP A 175 0.23 6.72 8.37
CA ASP A 175 -0.30 7.51 7.27
C ASP A 175 0.23 6.87 5.98
N ALA A 176 -0.63 6.49 5.07
CA ALA A 176 -0.26 5.81 3.83
C ALA A 176 0.70 6.63 2.93
N LEU A 177 1.02 7.88 3.28
CA LEU A 177 2.01 8.74 2.61
C LEU A 177 3.44 8.62 3.15
N VAL A 178 3.70 7.83 4.18
CA VAL A 178 5.01 7.80 4.88
C VAL A 178 5.88 6.64 4.49
#